data_89bc0273d6ef7622622657b834e56bb3
#
_entry.id   89bc0273d6ef7622622657b834e56bb3
#
_cell.length_a   1.000
_cell.length_b   1.000
_cell.length_c   1.000
_cell.angle_alpha   90.00
_cell.angle_beta   90.00
_cell.angle_gamma   90.00
#
_symmetry.space_group_name_H-M   'P 1'
#
loop_
_entity.id
_entity.type
_entity.pdbx_description
1 polymer ?
#
loop_
_entity_poly.entity_id
_entity_poly.type
_entity_poly.pdbx_seq_one_letter_code
_entity_poly.pdbx_strand_id
1 'polypeptide(L)'
;MKELKEIRFNETDIQLQDNLVRGSILPERIAELNRNIIFQGNNIVEGPIFGNRIEVRKADLEVQGAAFAQNELYVSSDVEGKVVFKKSVGSANSIVSRAAKCELSFAADVNAKSVALHNAFVAGSIYADEVQLDNCVVIGGVFATQEIEMSNSIVGTFNTPSIRISGINYLLLPSAFSIEKMVAAADSKLYNLSLADLGSLYRGMPEAENSGRIEIDINADEVKSKLVDETTQKTLRSY
;
A
#
# COMPACT_ATOMS: atom_id res chain seq x y z
N MET A 1 -22.92 -10.92 8.01
CA MET A 1 -22.49 -9.55 8.36
C MET A 1 -23.69 -8.75 8.86
N LYS A 2 -23.49 -7.99 9.95
CA LYS A 2 -24.49 -7.05 10.47
C LYS A 2 -24.39 -5.74 9.70
N GLU A 3 -25.51 -5.22 9.22
CA GLU A 3 -25.55 -3.94 8.49
C GLU A 3 -25.70 -2.76 9.45
N LEU A 4 -24.82 -1.76 9.29
CA LEU A 4 -24.79 -0.51 10.04
C LEU A 4 -24.82 0.65 9.05
N LYS A 5 -25.57 1.72 9.35
CA LYS A 5 -25.66 2.88 8.43
C LYS A 5 -24.41 3.74 8.48
N GLU A 6 -24.05 4.19 9.66
CA GLU A 6 -22.92 5.05 9.96
C GLU A 6 -22.50 4.82 11.40
N ILE A 7 -21.24 5.04 11.72
CA ILE A 7 -20.72 4.95 13.08
C ILE A 7 -20.13 6.30 13.46
N ARG A 8 -20.71 6.90 14.50
CA ARG A 8 -20.14 8.06 15.20
C ARG A 8 -19.67 7.60 16.56
N PHE A 9 -18.44 7.93 16.92
CA PHE A 9 -17.86 7.51 18.19
C PHE A 9 -17.39 8.72 19.01
N ASN A 10 -17.41 8.57 20.33
CA ASN A 10 -17.06 9.63 21.28
C ASN A 10 -16.09 9.12 22.36
N GLU A 11 -16.52 8.31 23.29
CA GLU A 11 -15.76 8.03 24.51
C GLU A 11 -14.98 6.72 24.50
N THR A 12 -15.29 5.79 23.61
CA THR A 12 -14.71 4.44 23.62
C THR A 12 -14.09 4.05 22.30
N ASP A 13 -13.14 3.12 22.35
CA ASP A 13 -12.65 2.44 21.16
C ASP A 13 -13.76 1.63 20.49
N ILE A 14 -13.70 1.52 19.18
CA ILE A 14 -14.68 0.78 18.39
C ILE A 14 -14.09 -0.57 18.01
N GLN A 15 -14.84 -1.64 18.27
CA GLN A 15 -14.55 -2.97 17.77
C GLN A 15 -15.64 -3.39 16.79
N LEU A 16 -15.23 -3.77 15.60
CA LEU A 16 -16.09 -4.20 14.50
C LEU A 16 -15.78 -5.65 14.17
N GLN A 17 -16.82 -6.47 14.18
CA GLN A 17 -16.73 -7.88 13.83
C GLN A 17 -17.89 -8.26 12.91
N ASP A 18 -17.58 -8.72 11.71
CA ASP A 18 -18.53 -9.19 10.71
C ASP A 18 -19.60 -8.15 10.32
N ASN A 19 -19.16 -6.92 10.04
CA ASN A 19 -20.05 -5.79 9.74
C ASN A 19 -19.96 -5.31 8.28
N LEU A 20 -21.10 -4.85 7.78
CA LEU A 20 -21.21 -3.99 6.60
C LEU A 20 -21.62 -2.59 7.07
N VAL A 21 -20.69 -1.64 6.98
CA VAL A 21 -20.95 -0.23 7.30
C VAL A 21 -21.22 0.52 6.00
N ARG A 22 -22.46 0.95 5.77
CA ARG A 22 -22.89 1.65 4.54
C ARG A 22 -22.36 3.08 4.45
N GLY A 23 -21.99 3.67 5.56
CA GLY A 23 -21.47 5.03 5.64
C GLY A 23 -20.07 5.09 6.22
N SER A 24 -19.77 6.17 6.88
CA SER A 24 -18.47 6.48 7.47
C SER A 24 -18.33 5.98 8.91
N ILE A 25 -17.07 5.84 9.33
CA ILE A 25 -16.68 5.64 10.73
C ILE A 25 -15.87 6.86 11.15
N LEU A 26 -16.50 7.77 11.89
CA LEU A 26 -15.95 9.08 12.21
C LEU A 26 -16.14 9.41 13.69
N PRO A 27 -15.25 10.22 14.31
CA PRO A 27 -15.51 10.78 15.62
C PRO A 27 -16.67 11.77 15.57
N GLU A 28 -17.44 11.91 16.64
CA GLU A 28 -18.48 12.93 16.75
C GLU A 28 -17.89 14.35 16.73
N ARG A 29 -16.69 14.49 17.32
CA ARG A 29 -15.93 15.75 17.35
C ARG A 29 -14.46 15.46 17.03
N ILE A 30 -13.78 16.43 16.43
CA ILE A 30 -12.34 16.31 16.11
C ILE A 30 -11.50 16.04 17.37
N ALA A 31 -11.88 16.59 18.53
CA ALA A 31 -11.19 16.33 19.80
C ALA A 31 -11.26 14.86 20.24
N GLU A 32 -12.12 14.06 19.66
CA GLU A 32 -12.31 12.63 19.97
C GLU A 32 -11.58 11.70 18.98
N LEU A 33 -10.75 12.25 18.09
CA LEU A 33 -9.84 11.49 17.23
C LEU A 33 -8.80 10.65 18.01
N ASN A 34 -8.85 10.61 19.32
CA ASN A 34 -7.99 9.81 20.18
C ASN A 34 -8.49 8.37 20.38
N ARG A 35 -9.55 7.93 19.72
CA ARG A 35 -10.13 6.59 19.83
C ARG A 35 -9.66 5.67 18.71
N ASN A 36 -9.53 4.40 19.05
CA ASN A 36 -9.07 3.38 18.13
C ASN A 36 -10.24 2.68 17.44
N ILE A 37 -10.00 2.22 16.22
CA ILE A 37 -10.92 1.40 15.44
C ILE A 37 -10.27 0.06 15.20
N ILE A 38 -10.85 -1.03 15.70
CA ILE A 38 -10.32 -2.38 15.61
C ILE A 38 -11.27 -3.23 14.77
N PHE A 39 -10.76 -3.80 13.70
CA PHE A 39 -11.48 -4.73 12.83
C PHE A 39 -11.10 -6.16 13.12
N GLN A 40 -12.11 -7.02 13.27
CA GLN A 40 -12.00 -8.47 13.41
C GLN A 40 -13.05 -9.16 12.52
N GLY A 41 -12.79 -10.39 12.10
CA GLY A 41 -13.70 -11.10 11.19
C GLY A 41 -13.83 -10.42 9.83
N ASN A 42 -15.00 -10.51 9.19
CA ASN A 42 -15.21 -9.99 7.84
C ASN A 42 -15.92 -8.62 7.88
N ASN A 43 -15.27 -7.56 7.39
CA ASN A 43 -15.83 -6.21 7.43
C ASN A 43 -15.73 -5.51 6.07
N ILE A 44 -16.80 -4.79 5.73
CA ILE A 44 -16.86 -3.90 4.57
C ILE A 44 -17.28 -2.51 5.07
N VAL A 45 -16.54 -1.47 4.69
CA VAL A 45 -16.86 -0.08 4.98
C VAL A 45 -16.94 0.70 3.68
N GLU A 46 -18.13 1.19 3.33
CA GLU A 46 -18.35 1.94 2.08
C GLU A 46 -17.87 3.39 2.16
N GLY A 47 -17.94 3.98 3.34
CA GLY A 47 -17.51 5.37 3.58
C GLY A 47 -16.09 5.52 4.10
N PRO A 48 -15.67 6.76 4.38
CA PRO A 48 -14.36 7.04 4.95
C PRO A 48 -14.26 6.61 6.43
N ILE A 49 -13.01 6.35 6.84
CA ILE A 49 -12.67 5.98 8.22
C ILE A 49 -11.66 7.00 8.77
N PHE A 50 -11.95 7.55 9.95
CA PHE A 50 -11.05 8.44 10.68
C PHE A 50 -10.98 8.01 12.14
N GLY A 51 -9.78 7.76 12.64
CA GLY A 51 -9.54 7.37 14.03
C GLY A 51 -8.12 7.68 14.49
N ASN A 52 -7.83 7.41 15.76
CA ASN A 52 -6.47 7.52 16.28
C ASN A 52 -5.60 6.40 15.73
N ARG A 53 -5.99 5.16 16.00
CA ARG A 53 -5.39 3.95 15.46
C ARG A 53 -6.44 3.15 14.72
N ILE A 54 -6.12 2.74 13.50
CA ILE A 54 -6.92 1.80 12.74
C ILE A 54 -6.16 0.48 12.75
N GLU A 55 -6.72 -0.54 13.37
CA GLU A 55 -6.08 -1.81 13.55
C GLU A 55 -6.89 -2.95 12.93
N VAL A 56 -6.21 -3.79 12.13
CA VAL A 56 -6.80 -4.97 11.50
C VAL A 56 -6.18 -6.21 12.15
N ARG A 57 -7.01 -7.05 12.80
CA ARG A 57 -6.63 -8.27 13.50
C ARG A 57 -7.50 -9.44 13.05
N LYS A 58 -6.90 -10.55 12.60
CA LYS A 58 -7.65 -11.76 12.17
C LYS A 58 -8.89 -11.40 11.35
N ALA A 59 -8.73 -10.52 10.36
CA ALA A 59 -9.84 -9.93 9.64
C ALA A 59 -9.63 -9.94 8.13
N ASP A 60 -10.74 -10.07 7.42
CA ASP A 60 -10.90 -9.59 6.06
C ASP A 60 -11.50 -8.17 6.12
N LEU A 61 -10.92 -7.23 5.40
CA LEU A 61 -11.38 -5.85 5.41
C LEU A 61 -11.39 -5.26 4.00
N GLU A 62 -12.51 -4.69 3.60
CA GLU A 62 -12.59 -3.82 2.43
C GLU A 62 -13.05 -2.42 2.85
N VAL A 63 -12.25 -1.39 2.56
CA VAL A 63 -12.58 0.02 2.77
C VAL A 63 -12.71 0.69 1.42
N GLN A 64 -13.91 1.15 1.08
CA GLN A 64 -14.19 1.81 -0.21
C GLN A 64 -13.95 3.32 -0.15
N GLY A 65 -14.05 3.93 1.04
CA GLY A 65 -13.68 5.32 1.30
C GLY A 65 -12.20 5.51 1.63
N ALA A 66 -11.80 6.77 1.85
CA ALA A 66 -10.47 7.08 2.34
C ALA A 66 -10.30 6.65 3.80
N ALA A 67 -9.10 6.26 4.20
CA ALA A 67 -8.78 5.92 5.58
C ALA A 67 -7.70 6.86 6.12
N PHE A 68 -7.92 7.41 7.31
CA PHE A 68 -6.94 8.25 7.98
C PHE A 68 -6.82 7.87 9.45
N ALA A 69 -5.58 7.61 9.88
CA ALA A 69 -5.23 7.40 11.27
C ALA A 69 -4.39 8.56 11.80
N GLN A 70 -4.79 9.16 12.93
CA GLN A 70 -4.00 10.22 13.54
C GLN A 70 -2.63 9.72 14.02
N ASN A 71 -2.56 8.48 14.49
CA ASN A 71 -1.32 7.90 15.00
C ASN A 71 -0.83 6.74 14.13
N GLU A 72 -1.63 5.68 13.95
CA GLU A 72 -1.15 4.48 13.25
C GLU A 72 -2.28 3.75 12.52
N LEU A 73 -1.98 3.32 11.29
CA LEU A 73 -2.72 2.23 10.64
C LEU A 73 -1.87 0.97 10.74
N TYR A 74 -2.40 -0.06 11.37
CA TYR A 74 -1.67 -1.28 11.67
C TYR A 74 -2.40 -2.53 11.17
N VAL A 75 -1.74 -3.31 10.32
CA VAL A 75 -2.19 -4.63 9.91
C VAL A 75 -1.35 -5.67 10.63
N SER A 76 -2.01 -6.41 11.51
CA SER A 76 -1.35 -7.37 12.42
C SER A 76 -0.82 -8.61 11.68
N SER A 77 0.20 -9.23 12.25
CA SER A 77 0.80 -10.47 11.72
C SER A 77 -0.14 -11.68 11.71
N ASP A 78 -1.25 -11.62 12.43
CA ASP A 78 -2.27 -12.66 12.51
C ASP A 78 -3.38 -12.54 11.46
N VAL A 79 -3.27 -11.57 10.53
CA VAL A 79 -4.16 -11.43 9.39
C VAL A 79 -3.70 -12.39 8.28
N GLU A 80 -4.58 -13.30 7.89
CA GLU A 80 -4.31 -14.30 6.84
C GLU A 80 -5.21 -14.13 5.61
N GLY A 81 -6.21 -13.25 5.68
CA GLY A 81 -7.19 -13.01 4.64
C GLY A 81 -6.84 -11.83 3.73
N LYS A 82 -7.86 -11.11 3.31
CA LYS A 82 -7.76 -10.01 2.35
C LYS A 82 -8.03 -8.66 3.03
N VAL A 83 -7.10 -7.71 2.85
CA VAL A 83 -7.26 -6.33 3.32
C VAL A 83 -7.10 -5.37 2.13
N VAL A 84 -8.15 -4.64 1.81
CA VAL A 84 -8.20 -3.77 0.62
C VAL A 84 -8.64 -2.37 0.99
N PHE A 85 -7.83 -1.38 0.61
CA PHE A 85 -8.17 0.04 0.66
C PHE A 85 -8.36 0.57 -0.77
N LYS A 86 -9.58 0.98 -1.11
CA LYS A 86 -9.94 1.43 -2.48
C LYS A 86 -9.60 2.90 -2.76
N LYS A 87 -9.33 3.68 -1.75
CA LYS A 87 -8.96 5.11 -1.85
C LYS A 87 -7.68 5.36 -1.07
N SER A 88 -7.21 6.60 -1.12
CA SER A 88 -5.99 7.01 -0.44
C SER A 88 -6.04 6.72 1.06
N VAL A 89 -4.90 6.28 1.57
CA VAL A 89 -4.70 5.97 2.99
C VAL A 89 -3.66 6.90 3.56
N GLY A 90 -3.99 7.51 4.69
CA GLY A 90 -3.08 8.42 5.38
C GLY A 90 -2.93 8.10 6.86
N SER A 91 -1.75 8.45 7.40
CA SER A 91 -1.52 8.53 8.83
C SER A 91 -0.62 9.72 9.15
N ALA A 92 -0.90 10.41 10.25
CA ALA A 92 0.00 11.47 10.66
C ALA A 92 1.33 10.95 11.21
N ASN A 93 1.39 9.66 11.59
CA ASN A 93 2.63 9.07 12.09
C ASN A 93 3.03 7.82 11.29
N SER A 94 2.34 6.68 11.40
CA SER A 94 2.81 5.45 10.77
C SER A 94 1.72 4.61 10.08
N ILE A 95 2.13 3.91 9.02
CA ILE A 95 1.36 2.84 8.39
C ILE A 95 2.26 1.60 8.40
N VAL A 96 1.82 0.55 9.11
CA VAL A 96 2.63 -0.65 9.33
C VAL A 96 1.82 -1.90 8.99
N SER A 97 2.39 -2.77 8.17
CA SER A 97 1.89 -4.13 7.96
C SER A 97 2.95 -5.15 8.34
N ARG A 98 2.56 -6.10 9.19
CA ARG A 98 3.39 -7.27 9.57
C ARG A 98 2.77 -8.60 9.11
N ALA A 99 1.73 -8.53 8.30
CA ALA A 99 1.00 -9.70 7.86
C ALA A 99 1.76 -10.43 6.73
N ALA A 100 2.28 -11.60 7.01
CA ALA A 100 3.03 -12.39 6.03
C ALA A 100 2.14 -13.19 5.06
N LYS A 101 0.90 -13.47 5.44
CA LYS A 101 -0.04 -14.29 4.65
C LYS A 101 -1.24 -13.50 4.13
N CYS A 102 -1.31 -12.22 4.43
CA CYS A 102 -2.40 -11.35 4.02
C CYS A 102 -2.24 -10.89 2.58
N GLU A 103 -3.32 -10.86 1.83
CA GLU A 103 -3.43 -10.13 0.59
C GLU A 103 -3.73 -8.66 0.88
N LEU A 104 -2.67 -7.86 1.15
CA LEU A 104 -2.80 -6.44 1.45
C LEU A 104 -2.71 -5.61 0.17
N SER A 105 -3.72 -4.79 -0.09
CA SER A 105 -3.80 -3.98 -1.30
C SER A 105 -4.27 -2.56 -1.03
N PHE A 106 -3.54 -1.59 -1.59
CA PHE A 106 -3.89 -0.16 -1.63
C PHE A 106 -4.10 0.23 -3.09
N ALA A 107 -5.33 0.58 -3.45
CA ALA A 107 -5.66 0.95 -4.82
C ALA A 107 -5.30 2.41 -5.18
N ALA A 108 -4.81 3.19 -4.23
CA ALA A 108 -4.41 4.59 -4.39
C ALA A 108 -3.18 4.90 -3.52
N ASP A 109 -2.88 6.17 -3.34
CA ASP A 109 -1.69 6.64 -2.63
C ASP A 109 -1.71 6.32 -1.13
N VAL A 110 -0.51 6.11 -0.59
CA VAL A 110 -0.22 5.87 0.83
C VAL A 110 0.66 7.01 1.36
N ASN A 111 0.19 7.69 2.41
CA ASN A 111 0.86 8.84 2.98
C ASN A 111 1.04 8.69 4.49
N ALA A 112 2.27 8.77 4.99
CA ALA A 112 2.54 8.81 6.44
C ALA A 112 3.91 9.43 6.71
N LYS A 113 4.23 9.64 8.00
CA LYS A 113 5.59 9.97 8.37
C LYS A 113 6.52 8.76 8.21
N SER A 114 6.05 7.57 8.59
CA SER A 114 6.78 6.32 8.40
C SER A 114 5.85 5.26 7.78
N VAL A 115 6.33 4.56 6.75
CA VAL A 115 5.61 3.47 6.08
C VAL A 115 6.46 2.21 6.10
N ALA A 116 5.96 1.15 6.74
CA ALA A 116 6.61 -0.16 6.75
C ALA A 116 5.63 -1.23 6.26
N LEU A 117 5.84 -1.74 5.06
CA LEU A 117 4.95 -2.70 4.43
C LEU A 117 5.66 -4.03 4.16
N HIS A 118 4.94 -5.11 4.40
CA HIS A 118 5.34 -6.46 4.07
C HIS A 118 4.22 -7.13 3.25
N ASN A 119 4.56 -7.81 2.16
CA ASN A 119 3.63 -8.49 1.26
C ASN A 119 2.48 -7.59 0.76
N ALA A 120 2.77 -6.35 0.40
CA ALA A 120 1.76 -5.38 0.01
C ALA A 120 1.80 -5.04 -1.48
N PHE A 121 0.62 -4.77 -2.02
CA PHE A 121 0.45 -4.21 -3.34
C PHE A 121 -0.08 -2.77 -3.23
N VAL A 122 0.59 -1.81 -3.85
CA VAL A 122 0.20 -0.40 -3.91
C VAL A 122 0.08 0.01 -5.37
N ALA A 123 -1.13 0.29 -5.84
CA ALA A 123 -1.35 0.75 -7.21
C ALA A 123 -0.96 2.23 -7.41
N GLY A 124 -1.03 3.04 -6.35
CA GLY A 124 -0.57 4.42 -6.33
C GLY A 124 0.90 4.58 -5.93
N SER A 125 1.20 5.71 -5.32
CA SER A 125 2.54 6.08 -4.81
C SER A 125 2.59 6.09 -3.28
N ILE A 126 3.80 6.00 -2.74
CA ILE A 126 4.06 6.12 -1.30
C ILE A 126 4.82 7.41 -1.04
N TYR A 127 4.35 8.19 -0.07
CA TYR A 127 4.98 9.43 0.37
C TYR A 127 5.22 9.37 1.88
N ALA A 128 6.49 9.48 2.30
CA ALA A 128 6.85 9.41 3.71
C ALA A 128 8.19 10.11 4.02
N ASP A 129 8.55 10.16 5.30
CA ASP A 129 9.93 10.48 5.68
C ASP A 129 10.80 9.23 5.57
N GLU A 130 10.30 8.10 6.06
CA GLU A 130 10.97 6.80 6.03
C GLU A 130 10.06 5.75 5.42
N VAL A 131 10.60 4.93 4.52
CA VAL A 131 9.86 3.84 3.88
C VAL A 131 10.64 2.53 4.00
N GLN A 132 9.98 1.50 4.48
CA GLN A 132 10.48 0.12 4.48
C GLN A 132 9.55 -0.78 3.68
N LEU A 133 10.08 -1.42 2.65
CA LEU A 133 9.35 -2.34 1.78
C LEU A 133 10.04 -3.71 1.78
N ASP A 134 9.28 -4.73 2.13
CA ASP A 134 9.72 -6.11 2.02
C ASP A 134 8.67 -6.94 1.26
N ASN A 135 9.09 -7.52 0.14
CA ASN A 135 8.22 -8.30 -0.74
C ASN A 135 6.99 -7.52 -1.23
N CYS A 136 7.20 -6.27 -1.65
CA CYS A 136 6.13 -5.36 -2.05
C CYS A 136 6.14 -5.06 -3.55
N VAL A 137 4.97 -4.71 -4.08
CA VAL A 137 4.82 -4.13 -5.42
C VAL A 137 4.19 -2.75 -5.30
N VAL A 138 4.89 -1.72 -5.77
CA VAL A 138 4.40 -0.34 -5.85
C VAL A 138 4.45 0.10 -7.29
N ILE A 139 3.28 0.28 -7.91
CA ILE A 139 3.20 0.66 -9.34
C ILE A 139 3.67 2.10 -9.56
N GLY A 140 3.31 3.00 -8.65
CA GLY A 140 3.76 4.39 -8.67
C GLY A 140 5.17 4.58 -8.12
N GLY A 141 5.45 5.78 -7.65
CA GLY A 141 6.74 6.14 -7.06
C GLY A 141 6.77 5.92 -5.54
N VAL A 142 7.98 5.73 -5.02
CA VAL A 142 8.27 5.76 -3.58
C VAL A 142 9.10 7.01 -3.29
N PHE A 143 8.51 7.94 -2.55
CA PHE A 143 9.11 9.23 -2.25
C PHE A 143 9.36 9.33 -0.75
N ALA A 144 10.65 9.34 -0.36
CA ALA A 144 11.04 9.47 1.03
C ALA A 144 11.96 10.67 1.25
N THR A 145 11.69 11.46 2.28
CA THR A 145 12.52 12.62 2.62
C THR A 145 13.80 12.27 3.36
N GLN A 146 13.89 11.05 3.93
CA GLN A 146 15.05 10.60 4.69
C GLN A 146 15.65 9.32 4.10
N GLU A 147 14.93 8.20 4.13
CA GLU A 147 15.48 6.91 3.72
C GLU A 147 14.41 5.96 3.16
N ILE A 148 14.85 5.12 2.22
CA ILE A 148 14.12 3.94 1.77
C ILE A 148 14.94 2.69 2.09
N GLU A 149 14.33 1.72 2.76
CA GLU A 149 14.80 0.34 2.83
C GLU A 149 13.94 -0.54 1.92
N MET A 150 14.57 -1.27 1.01
CA MET A 150 13.86 -2.09 0.04
C MET A 150 14.45 -3.48 -0.08
N SER A 151 13.60 -4.49 0.06
CA SER A 151 13.96 -5.90 -0.06
C SER A 151 12.95 -6.64 -0.94
N ASN A 152 13.43 -7.39 -1.93
CA ASN A 152 12.62 -8.25 -2.79
C ASN A 152 11.37 -7.55 -3.35
N SER A 153 11.51 -6.30 -3.76
CA SER A 153 10.38 -5.45 -4.10
C SER A 153 10.48 -4.89 -5.51
N ILE A 154 9.31 -4.52 -6.04
CA ILE A 154 9.15 -3.90 -7.35
C ILE A 154 8.52 -2.54 -7.13
N VAL A 155 9.15 -1.49 -7.65
CA VAL A 155 8.63 -0.12 -7.57
C VAL A 155 8.64 0.55 -8.93
N GLY A 156 7.70 1.46 -9.18
CA GLY A 156 7.71 2.26 -10.40
C GLY A 156 9.00 3.07 -10.51
N THR A 157 9.22 3.89 -9.52
CA THR A 157 10.44 4.69 -9.35
C THR A 157 10.63 5.03 -7.88
N PHE A 158 11.74 5.67 -7.53
CA PHE A 158 11.93 6.21 -6.20
C PHE A 158 12.70 7.52 -6.21
N ASN A 159 12.48 8.32 -5.17
CA ASN A 159 13.25 9.53 -4.90
C ASN A 159 13.51 9.61 -3.38
N THR A 160 14.79 9.65 -3.01
CA THR A 160 15.23 9.67 -1.60
C THR A 160 16.69 10.09 -1.51
N PRO A 161 17.13 10.79 -0.44
CA PRO A 161 18.55 11.02 -0.21
C PRO A 161 19.32 9.72 0.12
N SER A 162 18.69 8.74 0.77
CA SER A 162 19.35 7.48 1.15
C SER A 162 18.48 6.27 0.81
N ILE A 163 19.10 5.23 0.23
CA ILE A 163 18.44 3.94 0.01
C ILE A 163 19.33 2.80 0.46
N ARG A 164 18.71 1.85 1.18
CA ARG A 164 19.29 0.53 1.47
C ARG A 164 18.54 -0.53 0.69
N ILE A 165 19.26 -1.37 -0.04
CA ILE A 165 18.67 -2.48 -0.79
C ILE A 165 19.22 -3.82 -0.34
N SER A 166 18.35 -4.82 -0.28
CA SER A 166 18.69 -6.22 -0.07
C SER A 166 17.85 -7.11 -0.98
N GLY A 167 18.31 -8.32 -1.26
CA GLY A 167 17.61 -9.25 -2.14
C GLY A 167 17.51 -8.73 -3.58
N ILE A 168 16.44 -9.11 -4.27
CA ILE A 168 16.26 -8.80 -5.70
C ILE A 168 15.14 -7.76 -5.85
N ASN A 169 15.46 -6.61 -6.46
CA ASN A 169 14.55 -5.51 -6.62
C ASN A 169 14.46 -5.07 -8.08
N TYR A 170 13.32 -4.50 -8.49
CA TYR A 170 13.07 -4.04 -9.85
C TYR A 170 12.48 -2.64 -9.88
N LEU A 171 12.90 -1.87 -10.89
CA LEU A 171 12.30 -0.59 -11.29
C LEU A 171 11.46 -0.77 -12.55
N LEU A 172 10.20 -0.34 -12.50
CA LEU A 172 9.31 -0.33 -13.66
C LEU A 172 9.56 0.89 -14.56
N LEU A 173 9.93 2.04 -13.96
CA LEU A 173 10.17 3.33 -14.64
C LEU A 173 11.56 3.84 -14.28
N PRO A 174 12.61 3.27 -14.86
CA PRO A 174 14.00 3.48 -14.41
C PRO A 174 14.56 4.89 -14.67
N SER A 175 13.93 5.68 -15.53
CA SER A 175 14.47 6.98 -15.95
C SER A 175 14.21 8.14 -14.97
N ALA A 176 13.48 7.90 -13.89
CA ALA A 176 13.00 8.94 -13.01
C ALA A 176 13.45 8.83 -11.54
N PHE A 177 14.38 7.94 -11.22
CA PHE A 177 14.87 7.84 -9.85
C PHE A 177 15.92 8.88 -9.50
N SER A 178 15.95 9.29 -8.24
CA SER A 178 16.98 10.16 -7.68
C SER A 178 17.42 9.67 -6.31
N ILE A 179 18.72 9.56 -6.12
CA ILE A 179 19.36 9.17 -4.85
C ILE A 179 20.67 9.95 -4.66
N GLU A 180 21.04 10.18 -3.40
CA GLU A 180 22.35 10.72 -3.03
C GLU A 180 23.28 9.59 -2.54
N LYS A 181 22.73 8.62 -1.80
CA LYS A 181 23.49 7.52 -1.23
C LYS A 181 22.75 6.20 -1.39
N MET A 182 23.46 5.19 -1.87
CA MET A 182 22.97 3.80 -1.90
C MET A 182 23.86 2.90 -1.07
N VAL A 183 23.25 2.06 -0.23
CA VAL A 183 23.90 0.98 0.48
C VAL A 183 23.24 -0.34 0.03
N ALA A 184 24.04 -1.25 -0.52
CA ALA A 184 23.56 -2.52 -1.00
C ALA A 184 24.16 -3.65 -0.17
N ALA A 185 23.36 -4.63 0.23
CA ALA A 185 23.84 -5.88 0.80
C ALA A 185 24.62 -6.69 -0.27
N ALA A 186 25.50 -7.60 0.15
CA ALA A 186 26.45 -8.28 -0.74
C ALA A 186 25.78 -8.99 -1.93
N ASP A 187 24.59 -9.56 -1.75
CA ASP A 187 23.86 -10.32 -2.77
C ASP A 187 22.67 -9.55 -3.35
N SER A 188 22.60 -8.23 -3.10
CA SER A 188 21.50 -7.42 -3.57
C SER A 188 21.61 -7.10 -5.06
N LYS A 189 20.46 -7.04 -5.72
CA LYS A 189 20.33 -6.69 -7.13
C LYS A 189 19.23 -5.67 -7.32
N LEU A 190 19.47 -4.71 -8.21
CA LEU A 190 18.46 -3.76 -8.67
C LEU A 190 18.41 -3.83 -10.19
N TYR A 191 17.31 -4.30 -10.73
CA TYR A 191 17.08 -4.42 -12.16
C TYR A 191 16.14 -3.32 -12.65
N ASN A 192 16.38 -2.89 -13.89
CA ASN A 192 15.42 -2.10 -14.65
C ASN A 192 14.63 -3.03 -15.55
N LEU A 193 13.32 -3.02 -15.45
CA LEU A 193 12.47 -3.71 -16.41
C LEU A 193 12.34 -2.84 -17.66
N SER A 194 12.56 -3.43 -18.82
CA SER A 194 12.37 -2.74 -20.10
C SER A 194 10.89 -2.69 -20.49
N LEU A 195 10.51 -1.74 -21.35
CA LEU A 195 9.17 -1.71 -21.92
C LEU A 195 8.81 -3.01 -22.66
N ALA A 196 9.82 -3.70 -23.23
CA ALA A 196 9.61 -4.99 -23.88
C ALA A 196 9.23 -6.09 -22.87
N ASP A 197 9.83 -6.09 -21.67
CA ASP A 197 9.50 -7.03 -20.59
C ASP A 197 8.11 -6.77 -20.01
N LEU A 198 7.68 -5.51 -20.05
CA LEU A 198 6.41 -5.04 -19.50
C LEU A 198 5.29 -4.94 -20.54
N GLY A 199 5.56 -5.22 -21.82
CA GLY A 199 4.68 -4.88 -22.94
C GLY A 199 3.21 -5.29 -22.76
N SER A 200 2.95 -6.43 -22.14
CA SER A 200 1.58 -6.88 -21.86
C SER A 200 1.00 -6.27 -20.57
N LEU A 201 1.79 -5.59 -19.76
CA LEU A 201 1.34 -4.92 -18.54
C LEU A 201 0.76 -3.52 -18.81
N TYR A 202 1.04 -2.97 -19.98
CA TYR A 202 0.51 -1.67 -20.39
C TYR A 202 -0.77 -1.84 -21.18
N ARG A 203 -1.81 -1.14 -20.81
CA ARG A 203 -3.06 -1.02 -21.59
C ARG A 203 -2.86 0.04 -22.66
N GLY A 204 -3.01 -0.35 -23.92
CA GLY A 204 -3.09 0.58 -25.02
C GLY A 204 -1.90 1.50 -25.11
N MET A 205 -0.83 1.08 -25.79
CA MET A 205 0.08 2.07 -26.37
C MET A 205 -0.74 2.87 -27.35
N PRO A 206 -0.95 4.18 -27.18
CA PRO A 206 -1.56 4.99 -28.20
C PRO A 206 -0.67 4.86 -29.44
N GLU A 207 -1.26 4.50 -30.57
CA GLU A 207 -0.60 4.68 -31.84
C GLU A 207 -0.09 6.12 -31.85
N ALA A 208 1.20 6.29 -32.08
CA ALA A 208 1.91 7.58 -31.94
C ALA A 208 1.50 8.54 -33.06
N GLU A 209 0.23 8.89 -33.17
CA GLU A 209 -0.24 9.93 -34.05
C GLU A 209 -0.59 11.19 -33.24
N ASN A 210 0.34 12.13 -33.29
CA ASN A 210 0.13 13.57 -33.16
C ASN A 210 -0.01 14.24 -31.77
N SER A 211 0.24 13.65 -30.63
CA SER A 211 0.09 14.43 -29.39
C SER A 211 1.37 14.68 -28.58
N GLY A 212 2.48 14.07 -28.92
CA GLY A 212 3.74 14.27 -28.19
C GLY A 212 3.68 13.85 -26.70
N ARG A 213 2.57 13.30 -26.23
CA ARG A 213 2.34 12.84 -24.86
C ARG A 213 2.04 11.35 -24.90
N ILE A 214 2.92 10.56 -24.29
CA ILE A 214 2.68 9.14 -24.09
C ILE A 214 1.95 9.00 -22.77
N GLU A 215 0.70 8.57 -22.81
CA GLU A 215 -0.03 8.12 -21.63
C GLU A 215 0.17 6.61 -21.47
N ILE A 216 0.81 6.23 -20.38
CA ILE A 216 1.04 4.82 -20.04
C ILE A 216 0.00 4.44 -18.98
N ASP A 217 -0.94 3.58 -19.33
CA ASP A 217 -1.90 3.00 -18.40
C ASP A 217 -1.42 1.59 -18.02
N ILE A 218 -1.00 1.42 -16.77
CA ILE A 218 -0.51 0.15 -16.26
C ILE A 218 -1.69 -0.66 -15.72
N ASN A 219 -1.89 -1.85 -16.26
CA ASN A 219 -2.87 -2.78 -15.70
C ASN A 219 -2.38 -3.37 -14.38
N ALA A 220 -2.78 -2.76 -13.27
CA ALA A 220 -2.35 -3.14 -11.93
C ALA A 220 -2.66 -4.61 -11.58
N ASP A 221 -3.81 -5.14 -12.00
CA ASP A 221 -4.18 -6.55 -11.73
C ASP A 221 -3.29 -7.52 -12.51
N GLU A 222 -2.93 -7.15 -13.73
CA GLU A 222 -2.02 -7.96 -14.55
C GLU A 222 -0.59 -7.91 -14.04
N VAL A 223 -0.12 -6.75 -13.58
CA VAL A 223 1.17 -6.61 -12.87
C VAL A 223 1.20 -7.53 -11.65
N LYS A 224 0.16 -7.46 -10.81
CA LYS A 224 0.03 -8.31 -9.63
C LYS A 224 0.09 -9.79 -10.01
N SER A 225 -0.70 -10.22 -10.98
CA SER A 225 -0.76 -11.63 -11.40
C SER A 225 0.55 -12.16 -11.99
N LYS A 226 1.33 -11.31 -12.66
CA LYS A 226 2.60 -11.70 -13.29
C LYS A 226 3.79 -11.61 -12.34
N LEU A 227 3.80 -10.63 -11.44
CA LEU A 227 4.97 -10.35 -10.61
C LEU A 227 4.84 -10.89 -9.18
N VAL A 228 3.66 -11.29 -8.75
CA VAL A 228 3.42 -11.89 -7.44
C VAL A 228 3.12 -13.37 -7.60
N ASP A 229 3.87 -14.23 -6.91
CA ASP A 229 3.57 -15.65 -6.80
C ASP A 229 2.44 -15.84 -5.77
N GLU A 230 1.24 -16.17 -6.24
CA GLU A 230 0.06 -16.33 -5.40
C GLU A 230 0.19 -17.46 -4.37
N THR A 231 0.96 -18.51 -4.69
CA THR A 231 1.12 -19.68 -3.80
C THR A 231 2.03 -19.37 -2.63
N THR A 232 3.14 -18.67 -2.89
CA THR A 232 4.13 -18.32 -1.87
C THR A 232 4.00 -16.88 -1.42
N GLN A 233 3.15 -16.08 -2.06
CA GLN A 233 3.00 -14.64 -1.88
C GLN A 233 4.34 -13.88 -2.00
N LYS A 234 5.25 -14.41 -2.79
CA LYS A 234 6.53 -13.76 -3.08
C LYS A 234 6.42 -12.87 -4.31
N THR A 235 6.99 -11.70 -4.22
CA THR A 235 6.91 -10.65 -5.26
C THR A 235 7.58 -11.06 -6.57
N LEU A 236 8.46 -12.02 -6.58
CA LEU A 236 9.23 -12.38 -7.76
C LEU A 236 8.84 -13.77 -8.26
N ARG A 237 8.07 -13.82 -9.35
CA ARG A 237 8.06 -14.99 -10.21
C ARG A 237 9.38 -14.99 -10.99
N SER A 238 10.08 -16.10 -11.01
CA SER A 238 11.22 -16.28 -11.89
C SER A 238 10.75 -16.13 -13.34
N TYR A 239 11.24 -15.14 -14.05
CA TYR A 239 11.15 -15.00 -15.49
C TYR A 239 12.13 -15.92 -16.16
#